data_bda099e625f61d88fdd64dfc9cae747d
#
_entry.id   bda099e625f61d88fdd64dfc9cae747d
#
_cell.length_a   1.000
_cell.length_b   1.000
_cell.length_c   1.000
_cell.angle_alpha   90.00
_cell.angle_beta   90.00
_cell.angle_gamma   90.00
#
_symmetry.space_group_name_H-M   'P 1'
#
loop_
_entity.id
_entity.type
_entity.pdbx_description
1 polymer ?
#
loop_
_entity_poly.entity_id
_entity_poly.type
_entity_poly.pdbx_seq_one_letter_code
_entity_poly.pdbx_strand_id
1 'polypeptide(L)'
;MPPRHQRTLDARRWAVLAIALMAVTCADSPSGPSPGNATITINAAGPSPIEVRVPIGGRVTFLNSDARPHAMSSDPIQVHTDCPAINDVGFLNPGQTGTTGILTVARTCGFHDHTNELDPTFRGRIVVQ
;
A
#
# COMPACT_ATOMS: atom_id res chain seq x y z
N MET A 1 44.60 47.34 -70.99
CA MET A 1 43.39 47.33 -70.12
C MET A 1 43.22 45.96 -69.52
N PRO A 2 43.40 45.79 -68.25
CA PRO A 2 43.22 44.48 -67.59
C PRO A 2 41.77 44.27 -67.18
N PRO A 3 41.26 43.04 -67.14
CA PRO A 3 39.88 42.73 -66.76
C PRO A 3 39.71 42.72 -65.26
N ARG A 4 38.56 43.17 -64.81
CA ARG A 4 38.14 43.21 -63.41
C ARG A 4 37.80 41.79 -62.89
N HIS A 5 38.47 41.36 -61.84
CA HIS A 5 38.12 40.22 -61.11
C HIS A 5 36.86 40.53 -60.26
N GLN A 6 35.76 39.84 -60.55
CA GLN A 6 34.61 39.82 -59.71
C GLN A 6 34.89 38.76 -58.59
N ARG A 7 34.93 39.24 -57.35
CA ARG A 7 34.96 38.37 -56.14
C ARG A 7 33.55 37.97 -55.86
N THR A 8 33.29 36.69 -56.03
CA THR A 8 32.08 36.05 -55.51
C THR A 8 32.21 35.93 -54.01
N LEU A 9 31.28 36.52 -53.28
CA LEU A 9 31.14 36.35 -51.81
C LEU A 9 30.47 35.01 -51.50
N ASP A 10 31.25 34.09 -51.00
CA ASP A 10 30.74 32.83 -50.47
C ASP A 10 29.97 33.12 -49.20
N ALA A 11 28.64 33.03 -49.28
CA ALA A 11 27.75 33.05 -48.13
C ALA A 11 27.88 31.75 -47.35
N ARG A 12 28.72 31.75 -46.32
CA ARG A 12 28.78 30.65 -45.37
C ARG A 12 27.46 30.57 -44.62
N ARG A 13 26.65 29.57 -44.97
CA ARG A 13 25.45 29.16 -44.25
C ARG A 13 25.86 28.58 -42.92
N TRP A 14 25.66 29.31 -41.85
CA TRP A 14 25.75 28.80 -40.50
C TRP A 14 24.47 28.00 -40.21
N ALA A 15 24.56 26.69 -40.27
CA ALA A 15 23.50 25.81 -39.77
C ALA A 15 23.61 25.77 -38.23
N VAL A 16 22.70 26.50 -37.58
CA VAL A 16 22.52 26.40 -36.13
C VAL A 16 21.78 25.13 -35.84
N LEU A 17 22.51 24.14 -35.33
CA LEU A 17 21.93 22.89 -34.86
C LEU A 17 21.29 23.17 -33.48
N ALA A 18 19.97 23.35 -33.43
CA ALA A 18 19.21 23.44 -32.19
C ALA A 18 19.07 22.02 -31.59
N ILE A 19 19.91 21.72 -30.61
CA ILE A 19 19.76 20.51 -29.79
C ILE A 19 18.59 20.74 -28.83
N ALA A 20 17.43 20.18 -29.13
CA ALA A 20 16.30 20.14 -28.20
C ALA A 20 16.62 19.14 -27.09
N LEU A 21 16.98 19.64 -25.89
CA LEU A 21 17.07 18.84 -24.69
C LEU A 21 15.65 18.45 -24.28
N MET A 22 15.23 17.22 -24.56
CA MET A 22 14.02 16.65 -23.97
C MET A 22 14.30 16.33 -22.52
N ALA A 23 13.85 17.17 -21.61
CA ALA A 23 13.78 16.85 -20.20
C ALA A 23 12.70 15.77 -19.99
N VAL A 24 13.14 14.53 -19.78
CA VAL A 24 12.27 13.47 -19.29
C VAL A 24 11.99 13.80 -17.83
N THR A 25 10.86 14.43 -17.56
CA THR A 25 10.34 14.55 -16.21
C THR A 25 9.80 13.20 -15.81
N CYS A 26 10.56 12.48 -14.98
CA CYS A 26 9.98 11.37 -14.21
C CYS A 26 8.91 11.99 -13.32
N ALA A 27 7.64 11.81 -13.69
CA ALA A 27 6.53 12.09 -12.80
C ALA A 27 6.60 11.01 -11.71
N ASP A 28 7.04 11.38 -10.51
CA ASP A 28 6.82 10.58 -9.32
C ASP A 28 5.31 10.42 -9.16
N SER A 29 4.82 9.24 -9.50
CA SER A 29 3.44 8.86 -9.17
C SER A 29 3.33 8.87 -7.65
N PRO A 30 2.36 9.58 -7.05
CA PRO A 30 2.14 9.49 -5.63
C PRO A 30 1.95 8.01 -5.28
N SER A 31 2.77 7.49 -4.37
CA SER A 31 2.59 6.17 -3.77
C SER A 31 1.30 6.18 -2.96
N GLY A 32 0.16 6.06 -3.63
CA GLY A 32 -1.08 5.66 -3.00
C GLY A 32 -0.88 4.29 -2.35
N PRO A 33 -1.69 3.92 -1.36
CA PRO A 33 -1.62 2.60 -0.77
C PRO A 33 -1.65 1.58 -1.91
N SER A 34 -0.69 0.64 -1.88
CA SER A 34 -0.56 -0.40 -2.92
C SER A 34 -1.93 -1.06 -3.09
N PRO A 35 -2.48 -1.18 -4.32
CA PRO A 35 -3.76 -1.81 -4.51
C PRO A 35 -3.67 -3.28 -4.09
N GLY A 36 -4.04 -3.57 -2.85
CA GLY A 36 -3.94 -4.91 -2.29
C GLY A 36 -3.66 -4.97 -0.80
N ASN A 37 -3.28 -3.86 -0.17
CA ASN A 37 -3.02 -3.80 1.25
C ASN A 37 -3.91 -2.76 1.94
N ALA A 38 -4.41 -3.10 3.13
CA ALA A 38 -5.16 -2.20 4.00
C ALA A 38 -4.53 -2.20 5.39
N THR A 39 -4.82 -1.16 6.17
CA THR A 39 -4.37 -1.07 7.57
C THR A 39 -5.57 -0.91 8.48
N ILE A 40 -5.58 -1.65 9.58
CA ILE A 40 -6.51 -1.52 10.69
C ILE A 40 -5.70 -1.10 11.91
N THR A 41 -6.07 0.01 12.53
CA THR A 41 -5.46 0.45 13.80
C THR A 41 -6.32 -0.03 14.96
N ILE A 42 -5.72 -0.73 15.90
CA ILE A 42 -6.34 -1.13 17.16
C ILE A 42 -6.06 -0.03 18.17
N ASN A 43 -7.09 0.60 18.69
CA ASN A 43 -7.02 1.63 19.74
C ASN A 43 -7.94 1.25 20.91
N ALA A 44 -7.96 2.04 21.97
CA ALA A 44 -8.74 1.75 23.17
C ALA A 44 -10.27 1.60 22.92
N ALA A 45 -10.78 2.12 21.80
CA ALA A 45 -12.19 2.00 21.39
C ALA A 45 -12.43 0.83 20.40
N GLY A 46 -11.41 0.07 20.06
CA GLY A 46 -11.45 -1.07 19.12
C GLY A 46 -10.75 -0.81 17.78
N PRO A 47 -10.98 -1.68 16.79
CA PRO A 47 -10.38 -1.56 15.47
C PRO A 47 -10.96 -0.39 14.67
N SER A 48 -10.09 0.32 13.97
CA SER A 48 -10.45 1.44 13.10
C SER A 48 -9.65 1.37 11.78
N PRO A 49 -10.30 1.24 10.63
CA PRO A 49 -11.74 0.95 10.47
C PRO A 49 -12.13 -0.45 10.95
N ILE A 50 -13.41 -0.64 11.28
CA ILE A 50 -13.95 -1.95 11.72
C ILE A 50 -14.10 -2.95 10.57
N GLU A 51 -14.15 -2.44 9.33
CA GLU A 51 -14.18 -3.23 8.09
C GLU A 51 -13.19 -2.65 7.09
N VAL A 52 -12.43 -3.53 6.45
CA VAL A 52 -11.60 -3.20 5.30
C VAL A 52 -11.90 -4.12 4.12
N ARG A 53 -11.62 -3.63 2.91
CA ARG A 53 -11.75 -4.41 1.67
C ARG A 53 -10.39 -4.54 1.01
N VAL A 54 -10.07 -5.76 0.61
CA VAL A 54 -8.82 -6.07 -0.09
C VAL A 54 -9.10 -7.01 -1.27
N PRO A 55 -8.32 -6.92 -2.35
CA PRO A 55 -8.44 -7.89 -3.43
C PRO A 55 -7.93 -9.27 -3.00
N ILE A 56 -8.32 -10.30 -3.75
CA ILE A 56 -7.71 -11.63 -3.65
C ILE A 56 -6.20 -11.49 -3.85
N GLY A 57 -5.41 -12.11 -2.96
CA GLY A 57 -3.95 -11.97 -2.93
C GLY A 57 -3.46 -10.80 -2.06
N GLY A 58 -4.35 -9.97 -1.56
CA GLY A 58 -4.04 -8.86 -0.65
C GLY A 58 -3.69 -9.30 0.76
N ARG A 59 -3.22 -8.32 1.56
CA ARG A 59 -2.89 -8.48 2.98
C ARG A 59 -3.46 -7.32 3.78
N VAL A 60 -3.61 -7.50 5.08
CA VAL A 60 -4.02 -6.45 6.01
C VAL A 60 -2.97 -6.32 7.11
N THR A 61 -2.55 -5.10 7.36
CA THR A 61 -1.65 -4.78 8.48
C THR A 61 -2.48 -4.28 9.66
N PHE A 62 -2.23 -4.83 10.83
CA PHE A 62 -2.76 -4.35 12.09
C PHE A 62 -1.69 -3.55 12.83
N LEU A 63 -2.04 -2.36 13.30
CA LEU A 63 -1.20 -1.50 14.14
C LEU A 63 -1.85 -1.40 15.52
N ASN A 64 -1.15 -1.80 16.56
CA ASN A 64 -1.61 -1.58 17.93
C ASN A 64 -1.22 -0.17 18.38
N SER A 65 -2.18 0.74 18.48
CA SER A 65 -2.04 2.09 19.06
C SER A 65 -2.68 2.22 20.45
N ASP A 66 -3.19 1.11 21.01
CA ASP A 66 -3.64 1.06 22.41
C ASP A 66 -2.42 0.95 23.36
N ALA A 67 -2.62 1.28 24.61
CA ALA A 67 -1.65 1.10 25.69
C ALA A 67 -1.54 -0.38 26.16
N ARG A 68 -2.45 -1.23 25.73
CA ARG A 68 -2.52 -2.66 26.08
C ARG A 68 -2.05 -3.52 24.90
N PRO A 69 -1.50 -4.71 25.18
CA PRO A 69 -1.25 -5.67 24.11
C PRO A 69 -2.55 -6.29 23.58
N HIS A 70 -2.54 -6.67 22.31
CA HIS A 70 -3.63 -7.36 21.62
C HIS A 70 -3.10 -8.53 20.81
N ALA A 71 -3.92 -9.56 20.56
CA ALA A 71 -3.57 -10.67 19.68
C ALA A 71 -4.72 -10.91 18.71
N MET A 72 -4.53 -10.52 17.45
CA MET A 72 -5.60 -10.61 16.45
C MET A 72 -5.66 -12.02 15.88
N SER A 73 -6.84 -12.63 15.93
CA SER A 73 -7.10 -13.97 15.43
C SER A 73 -8.36 -14.01 14.57
N SER A 74 -8.39 -14.98 13.66
CA SER A 74 -9.57 -15.27 12.84
C SER A 74 -10.73 -15.80 13.68
N ASP A 75 -11.96 -15.52 13.25
CA ASP A 75 -13.14 -16.23 13.76
C ASP A 75 -13.17 -17.70 13.25
N PRO A 76 -14.02 -18.56 13.82
CA PRO A 76 -14.73 -18.37 15.08
C PRO A 76 -13.79 -18.46 16.28
N ILE A 77 -14.19 -17.84 17.40
CA ILE A 77 -13.47 -17.94 18.68
C ILE A 77 -13.17 -19.40 19.00
N GLN A 78 -11.97 -19.67 19.55
CA GLN A 78 -11.41 -20.97 19.93
C GLN A 78 -10.92 -21.86 18.79
N VAL A 79 -11.42 -21.74 17.56
CA VAL A 79 -10.96 -22.59 16.44
C VAL A 79 -10.17 -21.83 15.37
N HIS A 80 -10.40 -20.52 15.19
CA HIS A 80 -9.64 -19.60 14.34
C HIS A 80 -9.45 -20.07 12.88
N THR A 81 -10.50 -20.68 12.30
CA THR A 81 -10.40 -21.40 11.03
C THR A 81 -11.04 -20.72 9.82
N ASP A 82 -11.82 -19.66 10.02
CA ASP A 82 -12.50 -19.00 8.88
C ASP A 82 -11.51 -18.41 7.88
N CYS A 83 -10.51 -17.71 8.36
CA CYS A 83 -9.45 -17.12 7.55
C CYS A 83 -8.10 -17.24 8.28
N PRO A 84 -7.47 -18.42 8.26
CA PRO A 84 -6.26 -18.71 9.05
C PRO A 84 -5.10 -17.73 8.79
N ALA A 85 -5.06 -17.09 7.61
CA ALA A 85 -4.06 -16.07 7.30
C ALA A 85 -4.08 -14.86 8.27
N ILE A 86 -5.20 -14.62 8.98
CA ILE A 86 -5.29 -13.56 10.00
C ILE A 86 -4.44 -13.92 11.22
N ASN A 87 -4.32 -15.20 11.55
CA ASN A 87 -3.58 -15.66 12.72
C ASN A 87 -2.06 -15.35 12.64
N ASP A 88 -1.55 -15.05 11.42
CA ASP A 88 -0.16 -14.65 11.23
C ASP A 88 0.14 -13.26 11.83
N VAL A 89 -0.88 -12.46 12.13
CA VAL A 89 -0.74 -11.16 12.82
C VAL A 89 -0.14 -11.34 14.21
N GLY A 90 -0.63 -12.35 14.94
CA GLY A 90 -0.13 -12.73 16.25
C GLY A 90 -0.33 -11.69 17.34
N PHE A 91 0.59 -11.68 18.29
CA PHE A 91 0.57 -10.82 19.47
C PHE A 91 1.27 -9.48 19.18
N LEU A 92 0.60 -8.37 19.49
CA LEU A 92 1.06 -7.00 19.24
C LEU A 92 1.16 -6.24 20.55
N ASN A 93 2.36 -5.91 20.99
CA ASN A 93 2.56 -4.92 22.06
C ASN A 93 2.19 -3.50 21.57
N PRO A 94 1.99 -2.53 22.48
CA PRO A 94 1.78 -1.14 22.10
C PRO A 94 2.81 -0.63 21.09
N GLY A 95 2.33 -0.03 19.99
CA GLY A 95 3.14 0.50 18.90
C GLY A 95 3.61 -0.53 17.86
N GLN A 96 3.35 -1.83 18.07
CA GLN A 96 3.74 -2.87 17.11
C GLN A 96 2.74 -3.03 15.98
N THR A 97 3.23 -3.53 14.85
CA THR A 97 2.44 -3.95 13.70
C THR A 97 2.59 -5.43 13.44
N GLY A 98 1.54 -6.04 12.91
CA GLY A 98 1.55 -7.41 12.37
C GLY A 98 0.74 -7.44 11.08
N THR A 99 1.12 -8.29 10.16
CA THR A 99 0.46 -8.38 8.85
C THR A 99 -0.06 -9.79 8.64
N THR A 100 -1.28 -9.91 8.10
CA THR A 100 -1.88 -11.21 7.76
C THR A 100 -1.02 -11.96 6.75
N GLY A 101 -1.18 -13.26 6.67
CA GLY A 101 -0.83 -14.01 5.48
C GLY A 101 -1.58 -13.51 4.24
N ILE A 102 -1.30 -14.10 3.08
CA ILE A 102 -1.99 -13.76 1.83
C ILE A 102 -3.45 -14.26 1.90
N LEU A 103 -4.40 -13.36 1.62
CA LEU A 103 -5.84 -13.65 1.61
C LEU A 103 -6.25 -14.12 0.20
N THR A 104 -6.37 -15.41 0.00
CA THR A 104 -6.48 -16.03 -1.33
C THR A 104 -7.90 -16.36 -1.78
N VAL A 105 -8.89 -16.26 -0.89
CA VAL A 105 -10.27 -16.68 -1.17
C VAL A 105 -11.22 -15.51 -0.99
N ALA A 106 -12.06 -15.23 -2.01
CA ALA A 106 -13.11 -14.22 -1.93
C ALA A 106 -14.15 -14.60 -0.87
N ARG A 107 -14.15 -13.87 0.25
CA ARG A 107 -15.07 -14.09 1.39
C ARG A 107 -14.96 -12.95 2.41
N THR A 108 -15.90 -12.92 3.34
CA THR A 108 -15.80 -12.09 4.53
C THR A 108 -15.16 -12.89 5.66
N CYS A 109 -14.06 -12.36 6.20
CA CYS A 109 -13.29 -12.92 7.30
C CYS A 109 -13.54 -12.10 8.56
N GLY A 110 -14.16 -12.68 9.57
CA GLY A 110 -14.23 -12.09 10.89
C GLY A 110 -12.89 -12.20 11.63
N PHE A 111 -12.62 -11.25 12.51
CA PHE A 111 -11.50 -11.31 13.44
C PHE A 111 -11.89 -10.79 14.82
N HIS A 112 -11.15 -11.21 15.83
CA HIS A 112 -11.31 -10.81 17.23
C HIS A 112 -9.95 -10.67 17.92
N ASP A 113 -9.95 -10.04 19.09
CA ASP A 113 -8.80 -10.04 19.98
C ASP A 113 -8.80 -11.30 20.85
N HIS A 114 -7.83 -12.18 20.61
CA HIS A 114 -7.67 -13.43 21.34
C HIS A 114 -7.27 -13.20 22.81
N THR A 115 -6.70 -12.06 23.18
CA THR A 115 -6.39 -11.74 24.59
C THR A 115 -7.64 -11.45 25.40
N ASN A 116 -8.75 -11.09 24.75
CA ASN A 116 -10.05 -10.81 25.35
C ASN A 116 -11.20 -11.23 24.43
N GLU A 117 -11.30 -12.50 24.16
CA GLU A 117 -12.19 -13.10 23.15
C GLU A 117 -13.68 -12.75 23.32
N LEU A 118 -14.10 -12.50 24.55
CA LEU A 118 -15.51 -12.21 24.87
C LEU A 118 -15.86 -10.73 24.70
N ASP A 119 -14.86 -9.84 24.56
CA ASP A 119 -15.11 -8.41 24.37
C ASP A 119 -15.49 -8.12 22.90
N PRO A 120 -16.74 -7.75 22.62
CA PRO A 120 -17.15 -7.45 21.26
C PRO A 120 -16.54 -6.16 20.69
N THR A 121 -15.94 -5.33 21.53
CA THR A 121 -15.30 -4.07 21.12
C THR A 121 -14.15 -4.29 20.14
N PHE A 122 -13.40 -5.38 20.33
CA PHE A 122 -12.20 -5.69 19.54
C PHE A 122 -12.46 -6.71 18.43
N ARG A 123 -13.61 -6.57 17.76
CA ARG A 123 -14.00 -7.39 16.61
C ARG A 123 -14.13 -6.55 15.36
N GLY A 124 -13.89 -7.17 14.23
CA GLY A 124 -14.08 -6.55 12.92
C GLY A 124 -14.08 -7.56 11.81
N ARG A 125 -13.98 -7.09 10.58
CA ARG A 125 -13.98 -7.98 9.42
C ARG A 125 -13.14 -7.45 8.25
N ILE A 126 -12.66 -8.38 7.48
CA ILE A 126 -11.95 -8.17 6.22
C ILE A 126 -12.79 -8.78 5.11
N VAL A 127 -13.15 -7.97 4.11
CA VAL A 127 -13.85 -8.43 2.91
C VAL A 127 -12.82 -8.63 1.80
N VAL A 128 -12.62 -9.88 1.41
CA VAL A 128 -11.74 -10.26 0.30
C VAL A 128 -12.58 -10.39 -0.96
N GLN A 129 -12.27 -9.62 -2.04
CA GLN A 129 -13.11 -9.54 -3.25
C GLN A 129 -12.31 -9.25 -4.53
#